data_182a7ae2d896be9b5f40c5f6d603ddff
#
_entry.id   182a7ae2d896be9b5f40c5f6d603ddff
#
_cell.length_a   1.000
_cell.length_b   1.000
_cell.length_c   1.000
_cell.angle_alpha   90.00
_cell.angle_beta   90.00
_cell.angle_gamma   90.00
#
_symmetry.space_group_name_H-M   'P 1'
#
loop_
_entity.id
_entity.type
_entity.pdbx_description
1 polymer ?
#
loop_
_entity_poly.entity_id
_entity_poly.type
_entity_poly.pdbx_seq_one_letter_code
_entity_poly.pdbx_strand_id
1 'polypeptide(L)'
;MSHVHDPQPSPVAGFEQAFTQLQELLAERASRGESERAIHGRDESWHPPQLPDAVVFPQNTEEVSAIARICHAHRVPMIPFGAGSSVEGALIPTHGGVVIDMTQMDQLLAVHPGNFDCVVQPGLHRRALNDLIKDTGLFFSVDPGADATIGGMTSTRASGTNTVRYGTMADMVRGLEVVLADGRIIRTGSRARKSAAGYDLTHLFIGSEGTLGIVTEITVRLYPRPEHVVSATCQFPGVDD
;
A
#
# COMPACT_ATOMS: atom_id res chain seq x y z
N MET A 1 -12.71 31.58 14.22
CA MET A 1 -13.47 30.36 14.57
C MET A 1 -12.54 29.53 15.44
N SER A 2 -12.84 29.41 16.73
CA SER A 2 -12.05 28.63 17.69
C SER A 2 -12.25 27.16 17.38
N HIS A 3 -11.18 26.48 16.96
CA HIS A 3 -11.16 25.03 16.91
C HIS A 3 -11.37 24.51 18.34
N VAL A 4 -12.56 24.01 18.61
CA VAL A 4 -12.80 23.19 19.81
C VAL A 4 -11.93 21.96 19.63
N HIS A 5 -10.93 21.85 20.48
CA HIS A 5 -10.08 20.64 20.55
C HIS A 5 -10.97 19.54 21.12
N ASP A 6 -11.52 18.69 20.26
CA ASP A 6 -12.23 17.50 20.72
C ASP A 6 -11.22 16.63 21.49
N PRO A 7 -11.54 16.19 22.71
CA PRO A 7 -10.60 15.36 23.46
C PRO A 7 -10.31 14.10 22.67
N GLN A 8 -9.01 13.82 22.47
CA GLN A 8 -8.53 12.59 21.84
C GLN A 8 -9.22 11.38 22.50
N PRO A 9 -9.76 10.43 21.73
CA PRO A 9 -10.31 9.22 22.30
C PRO A 9 -9.26 8.54 23.17
N SER A 10 -9.68 7.98 24.32
CA SER A 10 -8.80 7.20 25.17
C SER A 10 -8.21 6.04 24.35
N PRO A 11 -6.95 5.64 24.61
CA PRO A 11 -6.34 4.50 23.93
C PRO A 11 -7.24 3.26 23.96
N VAL A 12 -7.21 2.50 22.88
CA VAL A 12 -7.99 1.25 22.76
C VAL A 12 -7.65 0.31 23.92
N ALA A 13 -8.65 -0.34 24.47
CA ALA A 13 -8.44 -1.34 25.54
C ALA A 13 -7.41 -2.39 25.07
N GLY A 14 -6.38 -2.67 25.89
CA GLY A 14 -5.28 -3.58 25.54
C GLY A 14 -4.11 -2.91 24.80
N PHE A 15 -4.22 -1.64 24.44
CA PHE A 15 -3.18 -0.93 23.68
C PHE A 15 -1.83 -0.87 24.42
N GLU A 16 -1.81 -0.57 25.71
CA GLU A 16 -0.54 -0.43 26.47
C GLU A 16 0.26 -1.73 26.49
N GLN A 17 -0.42 -2.88 26.64
CA GLN A 17 0.23 -4.20 26.59
C GLN A 17 0.75 -4.51 25.16
N ALA A 18 -0.06 -4.19 24.15
CA ALA A 18 0.36 -4.35 22.76
C ALA A 18 1.57 -3.47 22.45
N PHE A 19 1.54 -2.20 22.85
CA PHE A 19 2.62 -1.26 22.58
C PHE A 19 3.94 -1.66 23.25
N THR A 20 3.90 -2.17 24.49
CA THR A 20 5.09 -2.72 25.15
C THR A 20 5.72 -3.83 24.30
N GLN A 21 4.93 -4.78 23.81
CA GLN A 21 5.43 -5.87 22.96
C GLN A 21 5.93 -5.36 21.60
N LEU A 22 5.27 -4.35 21.03
CA LEU A 22 5.73 -3.71 19.80
C LEU A 22 7.07 -3.00 19.98
N GLN A 23 7.29 -2.35 21.14
CA GLN A 23 8.59 -1.74 21.47
C GLN A 23 9.69 -2.79 21.69
N GLU A 24 9.38 -3.92 22.31
CA GLU A 24 10.32 -5.04 22.45
C GLU A 24 10.71 -5.61 21.07
N LEU A 25 9.77 -5.68 20.13
CA LEU A 25 9.99 -6.20 18.78
C LEU A 25 10.79 -5.23 17.89
N LEU A 26 10.46 -3.93 17.92
CA LEU A 26 10.87 -2.95 16.92
C LEU A 26 11.79 -1.85 17.45
N ALA A 27 11.96 -1.77 18.77
CA ALA A 27 12.73 -0.72 19.45
C ALA A 27 12.24 0.69 19.05
N GLU A 28 13.15 1.54 18.55
CA GLU A 28 12.85 2.91 18.08
C GLU A 28 11.90 2.99 16.88
N ARG A 29 11.68 1.88 16.17
CA ARG A 29 10.72 1.79 15.05
C ARG A 29 9.27 1.62 15.52
N ALA A 30 9.00 1.61 16.82
CA ALA A 30 7.67 1.72 17.42
C ALA A 30 7.56 3.08 18.13
N SER A 31 6.80 4.00 17.57
CA SER A 31 6.76 5.40 18.03
C SER A 31 5.38 5.84 18.49
N ARG A 32 5.36 6.67 19.54
CA ARG A 32 4.19 7.44 20.00
C ARG A 32 4.41 8.94 19.83
N GLY A 33 5.44 9.34 19.06
CA GLY A 33 5.77 10.74 18.80
C GLY A 33 4.58 11.47 18.17
N GLU A 34 4.23 12.63 18.71
CA GLU A 34 3.08 13.39 18.25
C GLU A 34 3.20 13.79 16.77
N SER A 35 4.38 14.19 16.34
CA SER A 35 4.64 14.58 14.94
C SER A 35 4.42 13.42 13.97
N GLU A 36 4.89 12.21 14.32
CA GLU A 36 4.69 11.01 13.49
C GLU A 36 3.22 10.61 13.44
N ARG A 37 2.55 10.61 14.59
CA ARG A 37 1.11 10.32 14.67
C ARG A 37 0.29 11.33 13.86
N ALA A 38 0.67 12.61 13.86
CA ALA A 38 -0.01 13.65 13.10
C ALA A 38 0.12 13.48 11.58
N ILE A 39 1.28 13.00 11.10
CA ILE A 39 1.50 12.67 9.68
C ILE A 39 0.64 11.47 9.28
N HIS A 40 0.58 10.45 10.13
CA HIS A 40 -0.10 9.18 9.84
C HIS A 40 -1.60 9.16 10.22
N GLY A 41 -2.12 10.26 10.73
CA GLY A 41 -3.54 10.43 11.07
C GLY A 41 -4.37 11.12 10.00
N ARG A 42 -3.85 11.27 8.79
CA ARG A 42 -4.48 11.98 7.68
C ARG A 42 -4.16 11.35 6.33
N ASP A 43 -4.99 11.64 5.35
CA ASP A 43 -4.75 11.40 3.93
C ASP A 43 -5.19 12.64 3.11
N GLU A 44 -5.27 12.52 1.79
CA GLU A 44 -5.70 13.61 0.90
C GLU A 44 -7.23 13.72 0.77
N SER A 45 -8.00 13.01 1.60
CA SER A 45 -9.45 13.11 1.62
C SER A 45 -9.93 14.35 2.37
N TRP A 46 -11.25 14.62 2.29
CA TRP A 46 -11.88 15.71 3.04
C TRP A 46 -12.13 15.39 4.53
N HIS A 47 -11.86 14.16 4.95
CA HIS A 47 -12.08 13.74 6.33
C HIS A 47 -11.17 14.48 7.31
N PRO A 48 -11.66 14.84 8.50
CA PRO A 48 -10.82 15.48 9.52
C PRO A 48 -9.73 14.49 9.99
N PRO A 49 -8.48 14.96 10.18
CA PRO A 49 -7.41 14.14 10.71
C PRO A 49 -7.73 13.60 12.11
N GLN A 50 -7.31 12.36 12.37
CA GLN A 50 -7.39 11.74 13.70
C GLN A 50 -6.05 11.08 14.02
N LEU A 51 -5.55 11.22 15.26
CA LEU A 51 -4.26 10.63 15.62
C LEU A 51 -4.41 9.14 15.92
N PRO A 52 -3.56 8.26 15.34
CA PRO A 52 -3.43 6.88 15.81
C PRO A 52 -2.83 6.85 17.22
N ASP A 53 -2.94 5.72 17.92
CA ASP A 53 -2.30 5.54 19.23
C ASP A 53 -0.78 5.38 19.10
N ALA A 54 -0.30 4.73 18.03
CA ALA A 54 1.11 4.61 17.68
C ALA A 54 1.32 4.41 16.18
N VAL A 55 2.58 4.57 15.76
CA VAL A 55 3.06 4.25 14.41
C VAL A 55 4.22 3.25 14.53
N VAL A 56 4.24 2.23 13.67
CA VAL A 56 5.31 1.23 13.62
C VAL A 56 5.85 1.09 12.19
N PHE A 57 7.16 0.84 12.07
CA PHE A 57 7.89 0.81 10.81
C PHE A 57 8.55 -0.57 10.60
N PRO A 58 7.84 -1.58 10.10
CA PRO A 58 8.42 -2.88 9.78
C PRO A 58 9.36 -2.82 8.58
N GLN A 59 10.31 -3.76 8.51
CA GLN A 59 11.28 -3.87 7.42
C GLN A 59 11.15 -5.18 6.63
N ASN A 60 10.36 -6.12 7.12
CA ASN A 60 10.16 -7.43 6.48
C ASN A 60 8.79 -8.02 6.84
N THR A 61 8.40 -9.08 6.11
CA THR A 61 7.11 -9.77 6.29
C THR A 61 6.95 -10.39 7.67
N GLU A 62 8.02 -10.91 8.25
CA GLU A 62 8.03 -11.56 9.57
C GLU A 62 7.70 -10.56 10.66
N GLU A 63 8.23 -9.33 10.57
CA GLU A 63 7.87 -8.24 11.50
C GLU A 63 6.41 -7.83 11.35
N VAL A 64 5.90 -7.68 10.13
CA VAL A 64 4.47 -7.40 9.89
C VAL A 64 3.60 -8.50 10.48
N SER A 65 3.98 -9.77 10.31
CA SER A 65 3.29 -10.92 10.90
C SER A 65 3.29 -10.88 12.43
N ALA A 66 4.42 -10.52 13.04
CA ALA A 66 4.53 -10.39 14.49
C ALA A 66 3.68 -9.23 15.02
N ILE A 67 3.73 -8.06 14.37
CA ILE A 67 2.88 -6.90 14.67
C ILE A 67 1.40 -7.29 14.62
N ALA A 68 0.97 -7.96 13.53
CA ALA A 68 -0.41 -8.39 13.38
C ALA A 68 -0.84 -9.35 14.50
N ARG A 69 0.00 -10.32 14.88
CA ARG A 69 -0.30 -11.22 16.03
C ARG A 69 -0.45 -10.48 17.34
N ILE A 70 0.43 -9.53 17.63
CA ILE A 70 0.35 -8.70 18.84
C ILE A 70 -0.95 -7.90 18.86
N CYS A 71 -1.23 -7.16 17.78
CA CYS A 71 -2.44 -6.35 17.67
C CYS A 71 -3.71 -7.21 17.76
N HIS A 72 -3.73 -8.36 17.10
CA HIS A 72 -4.85 -9.31 17.14
C HIS A 72 -5.11 -9.84 18.56
N ALA A 73 -4.06 -10.25 19.28
CA ALA A 73 -4.17 -10.77 20.64
C ALA A 73 -4.75 -9.74 21.62
N HIS A 74 -4.44 -8.47 21.42
CA HIS A 74 -4.89 -7.36 22.26
C HIS A 74 -6.10 -6.60 21.67
N ARG A 75 -6.64 -7.03 20.52
CA ARG A 75 -7.76 -6.39 19.81
C ARG A 75 -7.51 -4.92 19.48
N VAL A 76 -6.28 -4.59 19.13
CA VAL A 76 -5.87 -3.24 18.69
C VAL A 76 -6.08 -3.11 17.19
N PRO A 77 -6.79 -2.08 16.70
CA PRO A 77 -6.95 -1.83 15.27
C PRO A 77 -5.61 -1.62 14.58
N MET A 78 -5.51 -2.06 13.32
CA MET A 78 -4.32 -1.92 12.47
C MET A 78 -4.70 -1.15 11.20
N ILE A 79 -3.88 -0.17 10.84
CA ILE A 79 -4.07 0.64 9.64
C ILE A 79 -2.77 0.58 8.82
N PRO A 80 -2.71 -0.16 7.69
CA PRO A 80 -1.55 -0.13 6.81
C PRO A 80 -1.43 1.23 6.13
N PHE A 81 -0.20 1.75 6.06
CA PHE A 81 0.07 3.07 5.51
C PHE A 81 1.20 2.98 4.47
N GLY A 82 1.08 3.70 3.37
CA GLY A 82 2.10 3.85 2.34
C GLY A 82 2.50 5.31 2.16
N ALA A 83 2.20 5.90 1.01
CA ALA A 83 2.52 7.31 0.73
C ALA A 83 1.51 8.33 1.32
N GLY A 84 0.43 7.88 1.94
CA GLY A 84 -0.60 8.78 2.48
C GLY A 84 -1.44 9.53 1.44
N SER A 85 -1.34 9.16 0.17
CA SER A 85 -1.97 9.86 -0.96
C SER A 85 -3.37 9.33 -1.32
N SER A 86 -4.01 8.56 -0.45
CA SER A 86 -5.41 8.12 -0.60
C SER A 86 -6.36 9.30 -0.50
N VAL A 87 -7.49 9.21 -1.19
CA VAL A 87 -8.56 10.22 -1.19
C VAL A 87 -9.89 9.70 -0.62
N GLU A 88 -9.87 8.48 -0.08
CA GLU A 88 -11.07 7.75 0.35
C GLU A 88 -11.29 7.82 1.88
N GLY A 89 -10.27 8.23 2.65
CA GLY A 89 -10.33 8.25 4.12
C GLY A 89 -9.98 6.92 4.80
N ALA A 90 -9.53 5.91 4.04
CA ALA A 90 -9.20 4.59 4.57
C ALA A 90 -8.01 4.59 5.56
N LEU A 91 -7.19 5.65 5.54
CA LEU A 91 -6.04 5.80 6.41
C LEU A 91 -6.36 6.50 7.74
N ILE A 92 -7.57 7.04 7.90
CA ILE A 92 -7.95 7.78 9.10
C ILE A 92 -8.26 6.82 10.25
N PRO A 93 -7.51 6.86 11.36
CA PRO A 93 -7.67 5.92 12.48
C PRO A 93 -8.85 6.31 13.38
N THR A 94 -10.07 6.19 12.86
CA THR A 94 -11.32 6.61 13.53
C THR A 94 -11.57 5.93 14.88
N HIS A 95 -10.89 4.83 15.15
CA HIS A 95 -10.97 4.08 16.40
C HIS A 95 -9.60 3.97 17.10
N GLY A 96 -8.69 4.92 16.85
CA GLY A 96 -7.31 4.80 17.31
C GLY A 96 -6.59 3.60 16.68
N GLY A 97 -5.68 2.98 17.43
CA GLY A 97 -4.94 1.79 17.00
C GLY A 97 -3.54 2.11 16.47
N VAL A 98 -2.94 1.14 15.80
CA VAL A 98 -1.56 1.19 15.31
C VAL A 98 -1.55 1.37 13.80
N VAL A 99 -0.90 2.45 13.34
CA VAL A 99 -0.57 2.62 11.92
C VAL A 99 0.72 1.84 11.63
N ILE A 100 0.69 1.03 10.59
CA ILE A 100 1.80 0.21 10.12
C ILE A 100 2.34 0.85 8.85
N ASP A 101 3.40 1.64 9.00
CA ASP A 101 4.04 2.32 7.88
C ASP A 101 4.96 1.37 7.12
N MET A 102 4.58 1.07 5.88
CA MET A 102 5.27 0.11 5.01
C MET A 102 6.41 0.75 4.22
N THR A 103 6.71 2.03 4.39
CA THR A 103 7.69 2.76 3.56
C THR A 103 9.13 2.28 3.74
N GLN A 104 9.46 1.61 4.85
CA GLN A 104 10.77 0.98 5.03
C GLN A 104 10.90 -0.39 4.33
N MET A 105 9.82 -0.92 3.75
CA MET A 105 9.83 -2.09 2.88
C MET A 105 9.80 -1.63 1.42
N ASP A 106 10.90 -1.08 0.92
CA ASP A 106 10.99 -0.35 -0.35
C ASP A 106 11.88 -1.01 -1.41
N GLN A 107 12.20 -2.29 -1.24
CA GLN A 107 13.15 -2.98 -2.10
C GLN A 107 12.52 -3.53 -3.38
N LEU A 108 13.29 -3.49 -4.48
CA LEU A 108 13.11 -4.30 -5.67
C LEU A 108 13.77 -5.67 -5.43
N LEU A 109 12.97 -6.70 -5.16
CA LEU A 109 13.45 -8.02 -4.76
C LEU A 109 13.98 -8.85 -5.93
N ALA A 110 13.31 -8.75 -7.08
CA ALA A 110 13.73 -9.47 -8.29
C ALA A 110 13.19 -8.81 -9.56
N VAL A 111 13.96 -8.91 -10.65
CA VAL A 111 13.52 -8.54 -12.00
C VAL A 111 13.70 -9.72 -12.93
N HIS A 112 12.68 -10.02 -13.72
CA HIS A 112 12.69 -11.11 -14.70
C HIS A 112 12.34 -10.58 -16.09
N PRO A 113 13.29 -9.96 -16.80
CA PRO A 113 13.01 -9.30 -18.07
C PRO A 113 12.41 -10.23 -19.11
N GLY A 114 12.86 -11.49 -19.19
CA GLY A 114 12.31 -12.47 -20.12
C GLY A 114 10.86 -12.90 -19.85
N ASN A 115 10.35 -12.65 -18.64
CA ASN A 115 8.95 -12.92 -18.26
C ASN A 115 8.10 -11.67 -18.18
N PHE A 116 8.71 -10.50 -18.34
CA PHE A 116 8.03 -9.20 -18.20
C PHE A 116 7.37 -9.03 -16.83
N ASP A 117 8.08 -9.40 -15.76
CA ASP A 117 7.63 -9.19 -14.39
C ASP A 117 8.78 -8.80 -13.46
N CYS A 118 8.41 -8.21 -12.31
CA CYS A 118 9.31 -8.02 -11.19
C CYS A 118 8.57 -8.28 -9.88
N VAL A 119 9.36 -8.47 -8.81
CA VAL A 119 8.87 -8.67 -7.45
C VAL A 119 9.37 -7.52 -6.60
N VAL A 120 8.47 -6.86 -5.89
CA VAL A 120 8.76 -5.65 -5.11
C VAL A 120 8.17 -5.72 -3.72
N GLN A 121 8.75 -4.97 -2.80
CA GLN A 121 8.15 -4.67 -1.51
C GLN A 121 7.12 -3.53 -1.63
N PRO A 122 6.12 -3.47 -0.72
CA PRO A 122 4.97 -2.58 -0.84
C PRO A 122 5.29 -1.09 -0.73
N GLY A 123 6.33 -0.72 0.01
CA GLY A 123 6.77 0.66 0.21
C GLY A 123 7.54 1.26 -0.96
N LEU A 124 7.93 0.45 -1.96
CA LEU A 124 8.63 0.96 -3.12
C LEU A 124 7.73 1.91 -3.92
N HIS A 125 8.22 3.13 -4.15
CA HIS A 125 7.51 4.11 -4.95
C HIS A 125 7.53 3.78 -6.44
N ARG A 126 6.46 4.09 -7.15
CA ARG A 126 6.32 3.83 -8.58
C ARG A 126 7.45 4.44 -9.44
N ARG A 127 7.83 5.68 -9.13
CA ARG A 127 8.93 6.35 -9.87
C ARG A 127 10.24 5.65 -9.63
N ALA A 128 10.55 5.35 -8.37
CA ALA A 128 11.77 4.62 -8.00
C ALA A 128 11.84 3.24 -8.68
N LEU A 129 10.72 2.50 -8.74
CA LEU A 129 10.66 1.24 -9.49
C LEU A 129 11.09 1.45 -10.95
N ASN A 130 10.51 2.43 -11.65
CA ASN A 130 10.83 2.69 -13.05
C ASN A 130 12.28 3.14 -13.28
N ASP A 131 12.86 3.85 -12.32
CA ASP A 131 14.28 4.22 -12.36
C ASP A 131 15.19 3.01 -12.15
N LEU A 132 14.85 2.10 -11.25
CA LEU A 132 15.61 0.88 -10.97
C LEU A 132 15.62 -0.10 -12.16
N ILE A 133 14.51 -0.19 -12.91
CA ILE A 133 14.39 -1.14 -14.03
C ILE A 133 14.72 -0.55 -15.41
N LYS A 134 15.06 0.74 -15.49
CA LYS A 134 15.22 1.48 -16.77
C LYS A 134 16.13 0.81 -17.79
N ASP A 135 17.22 0.17 -17.31
CA ASP A 135 18.24 -0.45 -18.17
C ASP A 135 17.79 -1.82 -18.75
N THR A 136 16.66 -2.34 -18.28
CA THR A 136 16.05 -3.56 -18.84
C THR A 136 15.25 -3.33 -20.13
N GLY A 137 15.03 -2.07 -20.50
CA GLY A 137 14.11 -1.70 -21.60
C GLY A 137 12.63 -1.88 -21.26
N LEU A 138 12.31 -2.19 -19.99
CA LEU A 138 10.95 -2.35 -19.50
C LEU A 138 10.50 -1.15 -18.64
N PHE A 139 9.20 -1.07 -18.39
CA PHE A 139 8.61 -0.12 -17.46
C PHE A 139 7.34 -0.65 -16.81
N PHE A 140 7.03 -0.13 -15.63
CA PHE A 140 5.76 -0.32 -14.94
C PHE A 140 4.79 0.79 -15.38
N SER A 141 3.60 0.42 -15.84
CA SER A 141 2.74 1.28 -16.68
C SER A 141 1.69 2.09 -15.91
N VAL A 142 1.28 1.67 -14.69
CA VAL A 142 0.23 2.39 -13.96
C VAL A 142 0.78 3.69 -13.39
N ASP A 143 0.13 4.81 -13.74
CA ASP A 143 0.65 6.16 -13.51
C ASP A 143 -0.38 7.09 -12.82
N PRO A 144 -0.73 6.82 -11.55
CA PRO A 144 -1.58 7.76 -10.81
C PRO A 144 -0.92 9.13 -10.70
N GLY A 145 -1.72 10.18 -10.48
CA GLY A 145 -1.22 11.55 -10.35
C GLY A 145 -0.22 11.73 -9.21
N ALA A 146 -0.42 11.04 -8.09
CA ALA A 146 0.51 11.01 -6.97
C ALA A 146 1.69 10.05 -7.23
N ASP A 147 2.84 10.33 -6.60
CA ASP A 147 3.93 9.36 -6.52
C ASP A 147 3.66 8.37 -5.38
N ALA A 148 2.77 7.43 -5.64
CA ALA A 148 2.31 6.44 -4.68
C ALA A 148 3.25 5.23 -4.58
N THR A 149 3.17 4.52 -3.46
CA THR A 149 3.85 3.24 -3.26
C THR A 149 3.11 2.12 -3.98
N ILE A 150 3.83 1.09 -4.44
CA ILE A 150 3.22 -0.05 -5.16
C ILE A 150 2.19 -0.78 -4.28
N GLY A 151 2.44 -0.89 -2.96
CA GLY A 151 1.49 -1.45 -2.01
C GLY A 151 0.22 -0.63 -1.88
N GLY A 152 0.35 0.70 -1.74
CA GLY A 152 -0.79 1.61 -1.72
C GLY A 152 -1.60 1.56 -3.01
N MET A 153 -0.93 1.58 -4.17
CA MET A 153 -1.57 1.43 -5.48
C MET A 153 -2.31 0.10 -5.62
N THR A 154 -1.76 -0.99 -5.09
CA THR A 154 -2.42 -2.31 -5.07
C THR A 154 -3.66 -2.27 -4.20
N SER A 155 -3.54 -1.72 -3.00
CA SER A 155 -4.62 -1.66 -2.02
C SER A 155 -5.80 -0.78 -2.45
N THR A 156 -5.54 0.28 -3.21
CA THR A 156 -6.60 1.18 -3.75
C THR A 156 -7.05 0.81 -5.17
N ARG A 157 -6.50 -0.28 -5.76
CA ARG A 157 -6.76 -0.65 -7.16
C ARG A 157 -6.50 0.52 -8.12
N ALA A 158 -5.39 1.21 -7.93
CA ALA A 158 -5.07 2.46 -8.60
C ALA A 158 -5.14 2.38 -10.12
N SER A 159 -5.49 3.51 -10.72
CA SER A 159 -5.57 3.78 -12.14
C SER A 159 -4.66 4.97 -12.49
N GLY A 160 -4.62 5.35 -13.76
CA GLY A 160 -3.89 6.50 -14.28
C GLY A 160 -4.13 6.68 -15.77
N THR A 161 -3.48 7.64 -16.40
CA THR A 161 -3.70 7.96 -17.84
C THR A 161 -3.27 6.81 -18.74
N ASN A 162 -2.19 6.12 -18.43
CA ASN A 162 -1.70 4.98 -19.19
C ASN A 162 -2.61 3.75 -19.13
N THR A 163 -3.54 3.70 -18.16
CA THR A 163 -4.40 2.52 -17.95
C THR A 163 -5.42 2.27 -19.06
N VAL A 164 -5.74 3.29 -19.87
CA VAL A 164 -6.54 3.13 -21.10
C VAL A 164 -5.90 2.09 -22.04
N ARG A 165 -4.55 2.05 -22.11
CA ARG A 165 -3.82 1.10 -22.94
C ARG A 165 -3.40 -0.16 -22.19
N TYR A 166 -2.89 0.01 -20.98
CA TYR A 166 -2.16 -1.06 -20.28
C TYR A 166 -2.98 -1.76 -19.19
N GLY A 167 -4.11 -1.18 -18.78
CA GLY A 167 -4.90 -1.66 -17.65
C GLY A 167 -4.51 -1.02 -16.31
N THR A 168 -5.30 -1.30 -15.29
CA THR A 168 -5.15 -0.80 -13.92
C THR A 168 -4.22 -1.71 -13.10
N MET A 169 -4.07 -1.41 -11.78
CA MET A 169 -3.36 -2.31 -10.87
C MET A 169 -3.92 -3.73 -10.88
N ALA A 170 -5.24 -3.91 -11.09
CA ALA A 170 -5.84 -5.23 -11.19
C ALA A 170 -5.26 -6.05 -12.35
N ASP A 171 -4.92 -5.41 -13.46
CA ASP A 171 -4.33 -6.08 -14.63
C ASP A 171 -2.82 -6.30 -14.48
N MET A 172 -2.18 -5.51 -13.61
CA MET A 172 -0.72 -5.54 -13.43
C MET A 172 -0.28 -6.53 -12.36
N VAL A 173 -1.02 -6.68 -11.28
CA VAL A 173 -0.63 -7.57 -10.18
C VAL A 173 -0.89 -9.02 -10.56
N ARG A 174 0.13 -9.86 -10.40
CA ARG A 174 0.08 -11.30 -10.70
C ARG A 174 0.03 -12.17 -9.47
N GLY A 175 0.60 -11.72 -8.38
CA GLY A 175 0.64 -12.45 -7.12
C GLY A 175 0.99 -11.53 -5.98
N LEU A 176 0.58 -11.92 -4.80
CA LEU A 176 0.78 -11.17 -3.56
C LEU A 176 1.27 -12.11 -2.46
N GLU A 177 2.11 -11.59 -1.59
CA GLU A 177 2.25 -12.10 -0.23
C GLU A 177 1.48 -11.15 0.70
N VAL A 178 0.67 -11.71 1.58
CA VAL A 178 -0.24 -10.95 2.45
C VAL A 178 -0.18 -11.51 3.86
N VAL A 179 -0.09 -10.62 4.83
CA VAL A 179 -0.27 -10.94 6.25
C VAL A 179 -1.73 -10.70 6.62
N LEU A 180 -2.40 -11.75 7.10
CA LEU A 180 -3.79 -11.67 7.58
C LEU A 180 -3.85 -11.03 8.97
N ALA A 181 -5.05 -10.63 9.40
CA ALA A 181 -5.25 -9.97 10.69
C ALA A 181 -4.76 -10.78 11.91
N ASP A 182 -4.71 -12.10 11.81
CA ASP A 182 -4.19 -13.01 12.84
C ASP A 182 -2.69 -13.29 12.74
N GLY A 183 -2.00 -12.65 11.79
CA GLY A 183 -0.56 -12.77 11.56
C GLY A 183 -0.17 -13.94 10.66
N ARG A 184 -1.10 -14.74 10.13
CA ARG A 184 -0.77 -15.75 9.12
C ARG A 184 -0.32 -15.10 7.83
N ILE A 185 0.74 -15.65 7.24
CA ILE A 185 1.26 -15.24 5.94
C ILE A 185 0.67 -16.16 4.88
N ILE A 186 0.09 -15.58 3.85
CA ILE A 186 -0.43 -16.32 2.71
C ILE A 186 0.17 -15.79 1.40
N ARG A 187 0.21 -16.64 0.37
CA ARG A 187 0.55 -16.23 -0.98
C ARG A 187 -0.63 -16.47 -1.91
N THR A 188 -0.91 -15.52 -2.78
CA THR A 188 -1.99 -15.57 -3.76
C THR A 188 -1.40 -15.43 -5.17
N GLY A 189 -2.05 -16.07 -6.15
CA GLY A 189 -1.60 -16.02 -7.52
C GLY A 189 -0.26 -16.71 -7.77
N SER A 190 0.33 -16.41 -8.90
CA SER A 190 1.65 -16.88 -9.31
C SER A 190 2.19 -15.98 -10.41
N ARG A 191 3.47 -16.16 -10.79
CA ARG A 191 4.06 -15.47 -11.94
C ARG A 191 3.49 -15.89 -13.31
N ALA A 192 2.70 -16.95 -13.35
CA ALA A 192 2.06 -17.42 -14.58
C ALA A 192 1.07 -16.36 -15.11
N ARG A 193 1.09 -16.19 -16.44
CA ARG A 193 0.17 -15.21 -17.10
C ARG A 193 -1.29 -15.63 -17.05
N LYS A 194 -1.56 -16.90 -16.82
CA LYS A 194 -2.88 -17.52 -16.85
C LYS A 194 -2.97 -18.61 -15.80
N SER A 195 -4.06 -18.64 -15.06
CA SER A 195 -4.45 -19.74 -14.19
C SER A 195 -5.96 -19.98 -14.35
N ALA A 196 -6.36 -21.24 -14.27
CA ALA A 196 -7.76 -21.65 -14.22
C ALA A 196 -8.07 -22.43 -12.92
N ALA A 197 -7.17 -22.33 -11.92
CA ALA A 197 -7.26 -23.11 -10.69
C ALA A 197 -7.79 -22.25 -9.54
N GLY A 198 -8.91 -22.68 -8.93
CA GLY A 198 -9.43 -22.11 -7.70
C GLY A 198 -10.05 -20.71 -7.82
N TYR A 199 -10.28 -20.12 -6.67
CA TYR A 199 -10.72 -18.73 -6.56
C TYR A 199 -9.59 -17.74 -6.85
N ASP A 200 -9.93 -16.61 -7.43
CA ASP A 200 -8.99 -15.51 -7.68
C ASP A 200 -8.82 -14.65 -6.42
N LEU A 201 -8.01 -15.14 -5.50
CA LEU A 201 -7.73 -14.43 -4.26
C LEU A 201 -6.87 -13.18 -4.50
N THR A 202 -6.05 -13.15 -5.55
CA THR A 202 -5.22 -11.97 -5.87
C THR A 202 -6.11 -10.75 -6.10
N HIS A 203 -7.13 -10.88 -6.94
CA HIS A 203 -8.06 -9.77 -7.19
C HIS A 203 -8.98 -9.45 -6.01
N LEU A 204 -9.16 -10.38 -5.08
CA LEU A 204 -9.88 -10.11 -3.83
C LEU A 204 -9.11 -9.10 -2.95
N PHE A 205 -7.78 -9.22 -2.87
CA PHE A 205 -6.96 -8.30 -2.08
C PHE A 205 -6.70 -6.96 -2.79
N ILE A 206 -6.72 -6.90 -4.12
CA ILE A 206 -6.55 -5.67 -4.88
C ILE A 206 -7.79 -4.78 -4.71
N GLY A 207 -7.60 -3.60 -4.12
CA GLY A 207 -8.69 -2.69 -3.79
C GLY A 207 -9.34 -2.97 -2.42
N SER A 208 -8.70 -3.78 -1.58
CA SER A 208 -9.19 -4.06 -0.22
C SER A 208 -8.86 -2.98 0.81
N GLU A 209 -7.99 -2.04 0.47
CA GLU A 209 -7.56 -0.91 1.32
C GLU A 209 -7.12 -1.33 2.73
N GLY A 210 -6.43 -2.49 2.83
CA GLY A 210 -5.95 -3.04 4.09
C GLY A 210 -7.02 -3.78 4.93
N THR A 211 -8.28 -3.80 4.52
CA THR A 211 -9.37 -4.41 5.30
C THR A 211 -9.32 -5.94 5.37
N LEU A 212 -8.68 -6.59 4.41
CA LEU A 212 -8.55 -8.06 4.35
C LEU A 212 -7.18 -8.58 4.78
N GLY A 213 -6.17 -7.70 4.81
CA GLY A 213 -4.80 -8.04 5.17
C GLY A 213 -3.80 -6.99 4.71
N ILE A 214 -2.55 -7.17 5.11
CA ILE A 214 -1.44 -6.25 4.84
C ILE A 214 -0.56 -6.89 3.77
N VAL A 215 -0.44 -6.23 2.62
CA VAL A 215 0.40 -6.70 1.51
C VAL A 215 1.87 -6.47 1.84
N THR A 216 2.70 -7.49 1.71
CA THR A 216 4.14 -7.46 2.03
C THR A 216 5.06 -7.74 0.85
N GLU A 217 4.57 -8.41 -0.20
CA GLU A 217 5.30 -8.63 -1.45
C GLU A 217 4.32 -8.59 -2.63
N ILE A 218 4.74 -7.99 -3.74
CA ILE A 218 3.89 -7.83 -4.93
C ILE A 218 4.67 -8.25 -6.16
N THR A 219 4.13 -9.21 -6.91
CA THR A 219 4.61 -9.51 -8.26
C THR A 219 3.82 -8.67 -9.25
N VAL A 220 4.49 -7.78 -9.99
CA VAL A 220 3.87 -6.92 -10.98
C VAL A 220 4.35 -7.22 -12.39
N ARG A 221 3.44 -7.05 -13.34
CA ARG A 221 3.73 -7.12 -14.76
C ARG A 221 4.44 -5.85 -15.23
N LEU A 222 5.37 -6.02 -16.16
CA LEU A 222 6.08 -4.96 -16.85
C LEU A 222 5.74 -4.98 -18.34
N TYR A 223 5.97 -3.85 -19.00
CA TYR A 223 5.83 -3.72 -20.44
C TYR A 223 7.13 -3.21 -21.07
N PRO A 224 7.41 -3.53 -22.35
CA PRO A 224 8.48 -2.89 -23.11
C PRO A 224 8.23 -1.39 -23.21
N ARG A 225 9.28 -0.59 -23.11
CA ARG A 225 9.17 0.85 -23.39
C ARG A 225 8.81 1.05 -24.87
N PRO A 226 7.86 1.95 -25.18
CA PRO A 226 7.55 2.30 -26.55
C PRO A 226 8.78 2.88 -27.27
N GLU A 227 9.04 2.44 -28.49
CA GLU A 227 10.13 2.97 -29.32
C GLU A 227 9.89 4.44 -29.69
N HIS A 228 8.61 4.79 -29.91
CA HIS A 228 8.18 6.15 -30.27
C HIS A 228 6.92 6.55 -29.50
N VAL A 229 6.88 7.82 -29.10
CA VAL A 229 5.70 8.46 -28.50
C VAL A 229 5.31 9.64 -29.38
N VAL A 230 4.03 9.67 -29.79
CA VAL A 230 3.46 10.77 -30.58
C VAL A 230 2.30 11.37 -29.79
N SER A 231 2.21 12.70 -29.79
CA SER A 231 1.09 13.43 -29.21
C SER A 231 0.36 14.22 -30.30
N ALA A 232 -0.96 14.33 -30.17
CA ALA A 232 -1.79 15.11 -31.03
C ALA A 232 -2.79 15.95 -30.22
N THR A 233 -3.14 17.14 -30.73
CA THR A 233 -4.20 17.97 -30.15
C THR A 233 -5.36 18.00 -31.14
N CYS A 234 -6.56 17.66 -30.65
CA CYS A 234 -7.81 17.81 -31.39
C CYS A 234 -8.66 18.87 -30.71
N GLN A 235 -9.31 19.69 -31.54
CA GLN A 235 -10.31 20.67 -31.10
C GLN A 235 -11.68 20.20 -31.60
N PHE A 236 -12.66 20.24 -30.71
CA PHE A 236 -14.04 19.91 -30.99
C PHE A 236 -14.89 21.20 -30.88
N PRO A 237 -15.86 21.44 -31.78
CA PRO A 237 -16.70 22.63 -31.74
C PRO A 237 -17.68 22.63 -30.55
N GLY A 238 -17.97 21.48 -29.94
CA GLY A 238 -18.88 21.33 -28.84
C GLY A 238 -18.62 20.08 -28.03
N VAL A 239 -19.34 19.91 -26.90
CA VAL A 239 -19.27 18.76 -26.01
C VAL A 239 -19.98 17.52 -26.59
N ASP A 240 -20.87 17.74 -27.58
CA ASP A 240 -21.70 16.70 -28.20
C ASP A 240 -21.07 16.11 -29.46
N ASP A 241 -19.87 16.56 -29.85
CA ASP A 241 -19.06 16.06 -30.96
C ASP A 241 -17.98 15.11 -30.46
#